data_eb8d7a43aed7ddd51ac7fec2a7b359fa
#
_entry.id   eb8d7a43aed7ddd51ac7fec2a7b359fa
#
_cell.length_a   1.000
_cell.length_b   1.000
_cell.length_c   1.000
_cell.angle_alpha   90.00
_cell.angle_beta   90.00
_cell.angle_gamma   90.00
#
_symmetry.space_group_name_H-M   'P 1'
#
loop_
_entity.id
_entity.type
_entity.pdbx_description
1 polymer ?
#
loop_
_entity_poly.entity_id
_entity_poly.type
_entity_poly.pdbx_seq_one_letter_code
_entity_poly.pdbx_strand_id
1 'polypeptide(L)'
;MESRKDGKFARATLLCGEDVMENVSKVKIILFGVGGVGGWCAEALVRSGVRHLTIVDADCVAESNINRQIMATTLTVGRPKVEVLRQRLLEINPEAEITALQKLYCEENADEFRLDDYDYVIDAIDSLKDKISLILRASERKGRLFSSMGAALKMDPTRVKTGEFWEVQGCPLAATIRRKMRRTKRFPANRFTCVYDDELLPNRGGSEKNDGDGIQDGPVRKACINGSAVSVTAIFGMTLSGLIINDIYKKTLIQ
;
A
#
# COMPACT_ATOMS: atom_id res chain seq x y z
N MET A 1 24.84 3.24 -28.51
CA MET A 1 24.47 3.09 -27.08
C MET A 1 24.85 4.40 -26.42
N GLU A 2 23.89 5.33 -26.32
CA GLU A 2 24.08 6.58 -25.58
C GLU A 2 24.21 6.26 -24.09
N SER A 3 25.19 6.89 -23.47
CA SER A 3 25.60 6.68 -22.09
C SER A 3 24.39 6.91 -21.14
N ARG A 4 23.87 5.84 -20.51
CA ARG A 4 22.82 5.88 -19.47
C ARG A 4 23.19 6.72 -18.22
N LYS A 5 24.34 7.43 -18.27
CA LYS A 5 24.85 8.22 -17.13
C LYS A 5 24.04 9.48 -16.82
N ASP A 6 23.22 9.95 -17.76
CA ASP A 6 22.44 11.20 -17.62
C ASP A 6 20.90 10.99 -17.67
N GLY A 7 20.44 9.76 -17.63
CA GLY A 7 19.01 9.43 -17.68
C GLY A 7 18.29 9.61 -16.33
N LYS A 8 16.94 9.62 -16.38
CA LYS A 8 16.05 9.78 -15.22
C LYS A 8 16.33 8.82 -14.05
N PHE A 9 16.94 7.65 -14.30
CA PHE A 9 17.29 6.64 -13.29
C PHE A 9 18.81 6.52 -13.05
N ALA A 10 19.62 7.41 -13.59
CA ALA A 10 21.08 7.33 -13.53
C ALA A 10 21.61 7.16 -12.10
N ARG A 11 21.07 7.90 -11.12
CA ARG A 11 21.49 7.80 -9.72
C ARG A 11 21.10 6.47 -9.07
N ALA A 12 19.95 5.91 -9.43
CA ALA A 12 19.55 4.58 -8.96
C ALA A 12 20.46 3.50 -9.54
N THR A 13 20.79 3.61 -10.85
CA THR A 13 21.73 2.70 -11.52
C THR A 13 23.13 2.76 -10.90
N LEU A 14 23.63 3.94 -10.54
CA LEU A 14 24.91 4.08 -9.83
C LEU A 14 24.89 3.43 -8.44
N LEU A 15 23.74 3.39 -7.79
CA LEU A 15 23.60 2.82 -6.46
C LEU A 15 23.50 1.29 -6.47
N CYS A 16 22.68 0.73 -7.37
CA CYS A 16 22.31 -0.69 -7.31
C CYS A 16 22.80 -1.53 -8.51
N GLY A 17 23.34 -0.92 -9.56
CA GLY A 17 23.80 -1.62 -10.76
C GLY A 17 22.75 -1.69 -11.87
N GLU A 18 23.22 -1.95 -13.11
CA GLU A 18 22.34 -2.04 -14.28
C GLU A 18 21.47 -3.30 -14.26
N ASP A 19 21.99 -4.41 -13.78
CA ASP A 19 21.32 -5.69 -13.62
C ASP A 19 20.11 -5.61 -12.67
N VAL A 20 20.26 -4.95 -11.54
CA VAL A 20 19.17 -4.68 -10.61
C VAL A 20 18.11 -3.79 -11.25
N MET A 21 18.52 -2.71 -11.93
CA MET A 21 17.58 -1.81 -12.60
C MET A 21 16.83 -2.48 -13.74
N GLU A 22 17.47 -3.41 -14.44
CA GLU A 22 16.81 -4.23 -15.46
C GLU A 22 15.74 -5.12 -14.81
N ASN A 23 16.05 -5.80 -13.70
CA ASN A 23 15.08 -6.63 -12.97
C ASN A 23 13.94 -5.78 -12.39
N VAL A 24 14.23 -4.60 -11.81
CA VAL A 24 13.19 -3.66 -11.33
C VAL A 24 12.25 -3.25 -12.46
N SER A 25 12.75 -3.09 -13.68
CA SER A 25 11.92 -2.69 -14.83
C SER A 25 11.00 -3.81 -15.34
N LYS A 26 11.30 -5.07 -15.07
CA LYS A 26 10.58 -6.25 -15.57
C LYS A 26 9.51 -6.76 -14.61
N VAL A 27 9.64 -6.50 -13.30
CA VAL A 27 8.68 -7.03 -12.32
C VAL A 27 7.30 -6.46 -12.50
N LYS A 28 6.28 -7.30 -12.29
CA LYS A 28 4.86 -6.93 -12.33
C LYS A 28 4.33 -6.77 -10.91
N ILE A 29 3.78 -5.62 -10.62
CA ILE A 29 3.29 -5.27 -9.28
C ILE A 29 1.81 -4.92 -9.35
N ILE A 30 1.01 -5.42 -8.40
CA ILE A 30 -0.35 -4.95 -8.17
C ILE A 30 -0.46 -4.32 -6.78
N LEU A 31 -1.06 -3.14 -6.72
CA LEU A 31 -1.25 -2.34 -5.52
C LEU A 31 -2.74 -2.09 -5.29
N PHE A 32 -3.25 -2.55 -4.16
CA PHE A 32 -4.62 -2.34 -3.73
C PHE A 32 -4.71 -1.22 -2.71
N GLY A 33 -5.55 -0.22 -3.02
CA GLY A 33 -5.71 1.01 -2.25
C GLY A 33 -4.67 2.06 -2.61
N VAL A 34 -5.09 3.16 -3.25
CA VAL A 34 -4.20 4.29 -3.61
C VAL A 34 -4.51 5.53 -2.76
N GLY A 35 -4.82 5.32 -1.49
CA GLY A 35 -5.00 6.39 -0.50
C GLY A 35 -3.69 7.05 -0.05
N GLY A 36 -3.66 7.46 1.23
CA GLY A 36 -2.50 8.15 1.83
C GLY A 36 -1.22 7.33 1.92
N VAL A 37 -1.29 6.00 1.88
CA VAL A 37 -0.13 5.11 1.85
C VAL A 37 0.17 4.66 0.43
N GLY A 38 -0.82 4.06 -0.26
CA GLY A 38 -0.61 3.44 -1.56
C GLY A 38 -0.23 4.44 -2.65
N GLY A 39 -0.74 5.67 -2.62
CA GLY A 39 -0.36 6.71 -3.57
C GLY A 39 1.14 7.04 -3.52
N TRP A 40 1.70 7.21 -2.32
CA TRP A 40 3.13 7.43 -2.13
C TRP A 40 3.97 6.19 -2.48
N CYS A 41 3.45 5.00 -2.19
CA CYS A 41 4.11 3.75 -2.60
C CYS A 41 4.21 3.64 -4.13
N ALA A 42 3.11 3.89 -4.85
CA ALA A 42 3.09 3.86 -6.31
C ALA A 42 4.08 4.85 -6.93
N GLU A 43 4.11 6.09 -6.42
CA GLU A 43 5.05 7.10 -6.89
C GLU A 43 6.51 6.68 -6.64
N ALA A 44 6.81 6.18 -5.45
CA ALA A 44 8.15 5.74 -5.10
C ALA A 44 8.61 4.55 -5.96
N LEU A 45 7.73 3.59 -6.27
CA LEU A 45 8.02 2.47 -7.16
C LEU A 45 8.38 2.94 -8.58
N VAL A 46 7.57 3.83 -9.17
CA VAL A 46 7.83 4.34 -10.52
C VAL A 46 9.10 5.19 -10.56
N ARG A 47 9.37 6.01 -9.52
CA ARG A 47 10.64 6.75 -9.38
C ARG A 47 11.84 5.84 -9.19
N SER A 48 11.64 4.61 -8.73
CA SER A 48 12.69 3.59 -8.61
C SER A 48 12.89 2.76 -9.87
N GLY A 49 12.12 3.01 -10.94
CA GLY A 49 12.28 2.34 -12.24
C GLY A 49 11.28 1.22 -12.53
N VAL A 50 10.30 0.96 -11.65
CA VAL A 50 9.23 0.00 -11.92
C VAL A 50 8.42 0.47 -13.13
N ARG A 51 8.18 -0.45 -14.09
CA ARG A 51 7.47 -0.14 -15.34
C ARG A 51 6.08 -0.77 -15.39
N HIS A 52 5.86 -1.94 -14.80
CA HIS A 52 4.59 -2.66 -14.87
C HIS A 52 3.88 -2.60 -13.51
N LEU A 53 2.95 -1.65 -13.39
CA LEU A 53 2.22 -1.41 -12.15
C LEU A 53 0.71 -1.36 -12.41
N THR A 54 -0.03 -2.25 -11.75
CA THR A 54 -1.49 -2.19 -11.67
C THR A 54 -1.90 -1.53 -10.36
N ILE A 55 -2.72 -0.50 -10.41
CA ILE A 55 -3.27 0.21 -9.26
C ILE A 55 -4.78 0.03 -9.18
N VAL A 56 -5.29 -0.31 -8.00
CA VAL A 56 -6.70 -0.65 -7.76
C VAL A 56 -7.27 0.20 -6.63
N ASP A 57 -8.31 0.97 -6.91
CA ASP A 57 -9.06 1.77 -5.93
C ASP A 57 -10.39 2.18 -6.55
N ALA A 58 -11.48 2.11 -5.81
CA ALA A 58 -12.82 2.45 -6.33
C ALA A 58 -13.17 3.93 -6.20
N ASP A 59 -12.46 4.67 -5.35
CA ASP A 59 -12.85 6.00 -4.91
C ASP A 59 -12.50 7.10 -5.91
N CYS A 60 -13.22 8.22 -5.76
CA CYS A 60 -12.82 9.50 -6.30
C CYS A 60 -12.06 10.33 -5.24
N VAL A 61 -11.29 11.30 -5.71
CA VAL A 61 -10.59 12.26 -4.86
C VAL A 61 -11.62 13.13 -4.13
N ALA A 62 -11.51 13.20 -2.81
CA ALA A 62 -12.27 14.11 -1.97
C ALA A 62 -11.37 15.23 -1.43
N GLU A 63 -11.94 16.39 -1.11
CA GLU A 63 -11.20 17.52 -0.54
C GLU A 63 -10.45 17.13 0.74
N SER A 64 -11.06 16.30 1.59
CA SER A 64 -10.46 15.76 2.81
C SER A 64 -9.25 14.82 2.56
N ASN A 65 -8.96 14.47 1.32
CA ASN A 65 -7.79 13.65 0.96
C ASN A 65 -6.53 14.49 0.71
N ILE A 66 -6.69 15.81 0.45
CA ILE A 66 -5.60 16.71 0.05
C ILE A 66 -4.47 16.74 1.07
N ASN A 67 -4.81 16.60 2.35
CA ASN A 67 -3.81 16.65 3.43
C ASN A 67 -2.78 15.51 3.42
N ARG A 68 -3.05 14.38 2.70
CA ARG A 68 -2.17 13.19 2.78
C ARG A 68 -2.05 12.33 1.53
N GLN A 69 -2.95 12.46 0.55
CA GLN A 69 -2.92 11.65 -0.68
C GLN A 69 -2.23 12.41 -1.80
N ILE A 70 -1.15 11.86 -2.35
CA ILE A 70 -0.26 12.57 -3.28
C ILE A 70 -0.95 13.04 -4.57
N MET A 71 -1.98 12.33 -5.04
CA MET A 71 -2.73 12.71 -6.23
C MET A 71 -3.82 13.75 -5.95
N ALA A 72 -4.15 13.98 -4.66
CA ALA A 72 -5.25 14.85 -4.28
C ALA A 72 -4.78 16.32 -4.21
N THR A 73 -5.37 17.13 -5.05
CA THR A 73 -5.20 18.59 -5.09
C THR A 73 -6.56 19.25 -5.29
N THR A 74 -6.66 20.57 -5.15
CA THR A 74 -7.88 21.32 -5.44
C THR A 74 -8.37 21.14 -6.89
N LEU A 75 -7.46 20.80 -7.82
CA LEU A 75 -7.76 20.60 -9.25
C LEU A 75 -8.21 19.17 -9.56
N THR A 76 -8.08 18.24 -8.63
CA THR A 76 -8.35 16.81 -8.87
C THR A 76 -9.56 16.28 -8.10
N VAL A 77 -10.17 17.07 -7.23
CA VAL A 77 -11.39 16.69 -6.48
C VAL A 77 -12.49 16.24 -7.45
N GLY A 78 -13.16 15.14 -7.11
CA GLY A 78 -14.21 14.52 -7.91
C GLY A 78 -13.73 13.53 -8.98
N ARG A 79 -12.45 13.52 -9.32
CA ARG A 79 -11.89 12.61 -10.34
C ARG A 79 -11.53 11.26 -9.71
N PRO A 80 -11.61 10.13 -10.47
CA PRO A 80 -11.16 8.82 -9.99
C PRO A 80 -9.71 8.84 -9.52
N LYS A 81 -9.44 8.35 -8.30
CA LYS A 81 -8.08 8.36 -7.71
C LYS A 81 -7.06 7.66 -8.61
N VAL A 82 -7.42 6.49 -9.13
CA VAL A 82 -6.53 5.69 -9.98
C VAL A 82 -6.15 6.39 -11.27
N GLU A 83 -7.08 7.14 -11.90
CA GLU A 83 -6.79 7.86 -13.14
C GLU A 83 -5.90 9.07 -12.90
N VAL A 84 -6.16 9.83 -11.83
CA VAL A 84 -5.31 10.98 -11.45
C VAL A 84 -3.90 10.51 -11.11
N LEU A 85 -3.79 9.43 -10.32
CA LEU A 85 -2.49 8.86 -9.98
C LEU A 85 -1.78 8.32 -11.22
N ARG A 86 -2.46 7.59 -12.12
CA ARG A 86 -1.89 7.09 -13.38
C ARG A 86 -1.28 8.23 -14.20
N GLN A 87 -2.01 9.32 -14.38
CA GLN A 87 -1.51 10.51 -15.09
C GLN A 87 -0.19 11.01 -14.49
N ARG A 88 -0.17 11.20 -13.17
CA ARG A 88 1.02 11.64 -12.43
C ARG A 88 2.20 10.68 -12.58
N LEU A 89 1.97 9.38 -12.53
CA LEU A 89 3.02 8.36 -12.68
C LEU A 89 3.61 8.36 -14.09
N LEU A 90 2.79 8.58 -15.12
CA LEU A 90 3.25 8.68 -16.52
C LEU A 90 4.04 9.98 -16.79
N GLU A 91 3.78 11.07 -16.05
CA GLU A 91 4.63 12.27 -16.09
C GLU A 91 6.04 12.01 -15.53
N ILE A 92 6.17 11.09 -14.56
CA ILE A 92 7.47 10.68 -13.99
C ILE A 92 8.20 9.72 -14.95
N ASN A 93 7.48 8.72 -15.43
CA ASN A 93 8.02 7.72 -16.37
C ASN A 93 7.04 7.43 -17.51
N PRO A 94 7.13 8.14 -18.64
CA PRO A 94 6.24 7.93 -19.79
C PRO A 94 6.31 6.52 -20.40
N GLU A 95 7.40 5.78 -20.13
CA GLU A 95 7.58 4.40 -20.60
C GLU A 95 6.97 3.36 -19.67
N ALA A 96 6.40 3.76 -18.53
CA ALA A 96 5.74 2.83 -17.62
C ALA A 96 4.38 2.40 -18.15
N GLU A 97 4.06 1.13 -17.95
CA GLU A 97 2.76 0.53 -18.23
C GLU A 97 1.94 0.53 -16.94
N ILE A 98 1.14 1.59 -16.76
CA ILE A 98 0.30 1.77 -15.58
C ILE A 98 -1.13 1.38 -15.91
N THR A 99 -1.60 0.26 -15.34
CA THR A 99 -3.00 -0.16 -15.43
C THR A 99 -3.79 0.41 -14.26
N ALA A 100 -4.76 1.27 -14.54
CA ALA A 100 -5.64 1.88 -13.54
C ALA A 100 -6.98 1.14 -13.50
N LEU A 101 -7.31 0.51 -12.38
CA LEU A 101 -8.56 -0.20 -12.18
C LEU A 101 -9.42 0.52 -11.14
N GLN A 102 -10.45 1.25 -11.60
CA GLN A 102 -11.44 1.84 -10.71
C GLN A 102 -12.41 0.76 -10.23
N LYS A 103 -11.94 -0.10 -9.33
CA LYS A 103 -12.70 -1.22 -8.77
C LYS A 103 -12.50 -1.32 -7.28
N LEU A 104 -13.56 -1.70 -6.57
CA LEU A 104 -13.46 -2.17 -5.20
C LEU A 104 -12.97 -3.61 -5.20
N TYR A 105 -11.93 -3.91 -4.43
CA TYR A 105 -11.58 -5.29 -4.13
C TYR A 105 -12.48 -5.82 -3.02
N CYS A 106 -13.06 -6.98 -3.24
CA CYS A 106 -13.78 -7.77 -2.23
C CYS A 106 -13.54 -9.27 -2.45
N GLU A 107 -14.01 -10.12 -1.52
CA GLU A 107 -13.83 -11.58 -1.63
C GLU A 107 -14.52 -12.15 -2.87
N GLU A 108 -15.66 -11.57 -3.25
CA GLU A 108 -16.51 -12.03 -4.34
C GLU A 108 -15.88 -11.82 -5.72
N ASN A 109 -15.05 -10.78 -5.90
CA ASN A 109 -14.39 -10.46 -7.17
C ASN A 109 -12.88 -10.70 -7.19
N ALA A 110 -12.35 -11.34 -6.15
CA ALA A 110 -10.92 -11.51 -5.96
C ALA A 110 -10.20 -12.21 -7.13
N ASP A 111 -10.88 -13.14 -7.82
CA ASP A 111 -10.31 -13.88 -8.95
C ASP A 111 -10.14 -13.02 -10.22
N GLU A 112 -10.88 -11.92 -10.35
CA GLU A 112 -10.74 -10.98 -11.47
C GLU A 112 -9.36 -10.31 -11.52
N PHE A 113 -8.69 -10.20 -10.37
CA PHE A 113 -7.39 -9.53 -10.25
C PHE A 113 -6.20 -10.42 -10.61
N ARG A 114 -6.41 -11.72 -10.84
CA ARG A 114 -5.41 -12.67 -11.34
C ARG A 114 -4.06 -12.54 -10.63
N LEU A 115 -4.06 -12.64 -9.30
CA LEU A 115 -2.87 -12.38 -8.46
C LEU A 115 -1.63 -13.20 -8.84
N ASP A 116 -1.79 -14.33 -9.53
CA ASP A 116 -0.69 -15.17 -10.03
C ASP A 116 0.12 -14.54 -11.17
N ASP A 117 -0.42 -13.51 -11.83
CA ASP A 117 0.27 -12.79 -12.91
C ASP A 117 1.27 -11.75 -12.37
N TYR A 118 1.37 -11.57 -11.05
CA TYR A 118 2.19 -10.55 -10.41
C TYR A 118 3.29 -11.16 -9.54
N ASP A 119 4.47 -10.53 -9.59
CA ASP A 119 5.61 -10.87 -8.73
C ASP A 119 5.44 -10.33 -7.31
N TYR A 120 4.74 -9.19 -7.19
CA TYR A 120 4.48 -8.52 -5.91
C TYR A 120 3.04 -8.08 -5.80
N VAL A 121 2.45 -8.32 -4.62
CA VAL A 121 1.14 -7.84 -4.22
C VAL A 121 1.31 -6.88 -3.06
N ILE A 122 0.77 -5.67 -3.18
CA ILE A 122 0.82 -4.65 -2.12
C ILE A 122 -0.61 -4.41 -1.61
N ASP A 123 -0.78 -4.59 -0.32
CA ASP A 123 -2.02 -4.32 0.38
C ASP A 123 -1.91 -3.00 1.16
N ALA A 124 -2.60 -1.97 0.67
CA ALA A 124 -2.79 -0.68 1.34
C ALA A 124 -4.28 -0.35 1.55
N ILE A 125 -5.14 -1.39 1.60
CA ILE A 125 -6.58 -1.27 1.88
C ILE A 125 -6.80 -0.94 3.36
N ASP A 126 -7.79 -0.11 3.66
CA ASP A 126 -8.21 0.25 5.01
C ASP A 126 -9.42 -0.57 5.52
N SER A 127 -10.27 -1.10 4.62
CA SER A 127 -11.38 -1.97 4.98
C SER A 127 -10.88 -3.28 5.60
N LEU A 128 -11.28 -3.53 6.85
CA LEU A 128 -10.85 -4.72 7.60
C LEU A 128 -11.27 -6.04 6.92
N LYS A 129 -12.49 -6.09 6.35
CA LYS A 129 -13.03 -7.29 5.69
C LYS A 129 -12.19 -7.63 4.46
N ASP A 130 -12.03 -6.64 3.59
CA ASP A 130 -11.40 -6.81 2.30
C ASP A 130 -9.88 -7.00 2.42
N LYS A 131 -9.25 -6.31 3.39
CA LYS A 131 -7.85 -6.51 3.74
C LYS A 131 -7.56 -7.95 4.18
N ILE A 132 -8.41 -8.53 5.03
CA ILE A 132 -8.25 -9.93 5.47
C ILE A 132 -8.40 -10.88 4.28
N SER A 133 -9.40 -10.65 3.43
CA SER A 133 -9.60 -11.45 2.21
C SER A 133 -8.37 -11.37 1.29
N LEU A 134 -7.86 -10.16 1.03
CA LEU A 134 -6.68 -9.96 0.19
C LEU A 134 -5.43 -10.65 0.76
N ILE A 135 -5.18 -10.49 2.07
CA ILE A 135 -4.03 -11.13 2.74
C ILE A 135 -4.10 -12.66 2.60
N LEU A 136 -5.25 -13.26 2.85
CA LEU A 136 -5.43 -14.71 2.74
C LEU A 136 -5.17 -15.17 1.31
N ARG A 137 -5.83 -14.54 0.32
CA ARG A 137 -5.68 -14.87 -1.11
C ARG A 137 -4.25 -14.67 -1.61
N ALA A 138 -3.65 -13.51 -1.34
CA ALA A 138 -2.30 -13.19 -1.81
C ALA A 138 -1.23 -14.08 -1.17
N SER A 139 -1.43 -14.52 0.08
CA SER A 139 -0.48 -15.41 0.75
C SER A 139 -0.43 -16.83 0.16
N GLU A 140 -1.44 -17.25 -0.59
CA GLU A 140 -1.49 -18.54 -1.29
C GLU A 140 -0.80 -18.49 -2.66
N ARG A 141 -0.45 -17.30 -3.16
CA ARG A 141 0.07 -17.08 -4.50
C ARG A 141 1.59 -17.06 -4.54
N LYS A 142 2.15 -17.16 -5.75
CA LYS A 142 3.59 -17.10 -5.97
C LYS A 142 4.17 -15.71 -5.70
N GLY A 143 3.40 -14.66 -5.97
CA GLY A 143 3.78 -13.27 -5.75
C GLY A 143 3.98 -12.97 -4.27
N ARG A 144 5.01 -12.15 -3.97
CA ARG A 144 5.32 -11.78 -2.59
C ARG A 144 4.39 -10.70 -2.07
N LEU A 145 3.77 -10.94 -0.92
CA LEU A 145 2.85 -10.00 -0.27
C LEU A 145 3.60 -9.05 0.67
N PHE A 146 3.33 -7.74 0.53
CA PHE A 146 3.64 -6.70 1.50
C PHE A 146 2.37 -5.96 1.91
N SER A 147 2.21 -5.68 3.19
CA SER A 147 0.97 -5.06 3.69
C SER A 147 1.26 -3.85 4.57
N SER A 148 0.50 -2.76 4.36
CA SER A 148 0.45 -1.64 5.29
C SER A 148 -0.49 -1.96 6.43
N MET A 149 -0.04 -1.78 7.65
CA MET A 149 -0.95 -1.72 8.80
C MET A 149 -1.54 -0.31 8.97
N GLY A 150 -2.14 -0.01 10.12
CA GLY A 150 -2.81 1.27 10.33
C GLY A 150 -1.84 2.45 10.42
N ALA A 151 -1.98 3.43 9.52
CA ALA A 151 -1.18 4.65 9.47
C ALA A 151 -1.91 5.90 10.05
N ALA A 152 -3.13 5.74 10.55
CA ALA A 152 -3.90 6.79 11.20
C ALA A 152 -3.58 6.91 12.69
N LEU A 153 -3.91 8.07 13.30
CA LEU A 153 -3.67 8.37 14.72
C LEU A 153 -2.20 8.27 15.12
N LYS A 154 -1.34 8.76 14.25
CA LYS A 154 0.12 8.77 14.39
C LYS A 154 0.69 10.12 13.92
N MET A 155 1.75 10.57 14.57
CA MET A 155 2.40 11.86 14.27
C MET A 155 3.90 11.72 14.07
N ASP A 156 4.54 10.79 14.76
CA ASP A 156 5.99 10.58 14.68
C ASP A 156 6.37 9.60 13.56
N PRO A 157 6.86 10.09 12.39
CA PRO A 157 7.24 9.22 11.27
C PRO A 157 8.48 8.37 11.56
N THR A 158 9.28 8.71 12.59
CA THR A 158 10.49 7.96 12.94
C THR A 158 10.17 6.63 13.62
N ARG A 159 8.93 6.41 14.05
CA ARG A 159 8.45 5.17 14.66
C ARG A 159 7.96 4.16 13.65
N VAL A 160 7.96 4.48 12.36
CA VAL A 160 7.58 3.53 11.31
C VAL A 160 8.58 2.38 11.26
N LYS A 161 8.06 1.17 11.32
CA LYS A 161 8.81 -0.09 11.43
C LYS A 161 8.34 -1.09 10.38
N THR A 162 9.18 -2.09 10.17
CA THR A 162 8.84 -3.29 9.38
C THR A 162 8.95 -4.54 10.24
N GLY A 163 8.12 -5.52 9.98
CA GLY A 163 8.16 -6.79 10.71
C GLY A 163 7.25 -7.84 10.07
N GLU A 164 7.45 -9.08 10.46
CA GLU A 164 6.53 -10.16 10.10
C GLU A 164 5.16 -9.95 10.77
N PHE A 165 4.08 -10.26 10.07
CA PHE A 165 2.71 -9.93 10.49
C PHE A 165 2.36 -10.42 11.90
N TRP A 166 2.77 -11.63 12.28
CA TRP A 166 2.47 -12.19 13.60
C TRP A 166 3.29 -11.56 14.73
N GLU A 167 4.42 -10.94 14.40
CA GLU A 167 5.33 -10.28 15.32
C GLU A 167 5.02 -8.79 15.52
N VAL A 168 4.13 -8.22 14.69
CA VAL A 168 3.72 -6.81 14.81
C VAL A 168 3.08 -6.54 16.18
N GLN A 169 3.64 -5.59 16.93
CA GLN A 169 3.15 -5.15 18.23
C GLN A 169 2.72 -3.69 18.21
N GLY A 170 1.83 -3.29 19.13
CA GLY A 170 1.38 -1.91 19.29
C GLY A 170 0.44 -1.38 18.22
N CYS A 171 0.11 -2.15 17.16
CA CYS A 171 -0.80 -1.74 16.10
C CYS A 171 -2.20 -2.31 16.30
N PRO A 172 -3.24 -1.47 16.56
CA PRO A 172 -4.61 -1.95 16.77
C PRO A 172 -5.21 -2.68 15.57
N LEU A 173 -4.91 -2.23 14.34
CA LEU A 173 -5.39 -2.88 13.12
C LEU A 173 -4.82 -4.29 13.00
N ALA A 174 -3.50 -4.47 13.16
CA ALA A 174 -2.87 -5.80 13.12
C ALA A 174 -3.43 -6.73 14.21
N ALA A 175 -3.62 -6.22 15.43
CA ALA A 175 -4.21 -6.97 16.53
C ALA A 175 -5.64 -7.43 16.18
N THR A 176 -6.46 -6.55 15.59
CA THR A 176 -7.83 -6.85 15.18
C THR A 176 -7.86 -7.89 14.06
N ILE A 177 -7.00 -7.78 13.06
CA ILE A 177 -6.87 -8.77 11.97
C ILE A 177 -6.51 -10.13 12.55
N ARG A 178 -5.49 -10.23 13.40
CA ARG A 178 -5.07 -11.49 14.05
C ARG A 178 -6.19 -12.11 14.90
N ARG A 179 -6.91 -11.28 15.68
CA ARG A 179 -8.06 -11.75 16.47
C ARG A 179 -9.16 -12.34 15.58
N LYS A 180 -9.47 -11.67 14.46
CA LYS A 180 -10.49 -12.15 13.51
C LYS A 180 -10.05 -13.44 12.81
N MET A 181 -8.79 -13.54 12.38
CA MET A 181 -8.22 -14.74 11.78
C MET A 181 -8.27 -15.93 12.74
N ARG A 182 -7.93 -15.75 14.04
CA ARG A 182 -8.04 -16.80 15.05
C ARG A 182 -9.48 -17.24 15.28
N ARG A 183 -10.44 -16.30 15.32
CA ARG A 183 -11.86 -16.60 15.49
C ARG A 183 -12.43 -17.40 14.31
N THR A 184 -12.03 -17.06 13.08
CA THR A 184 -12.52 -17.72 11.86
C THR A 184 -11.69 -18.95 11.48
N LYS A 185 -10.56 -19.21 12.16
CA LYS A 185 -9.59 -20.25 11.86
C LYS A 185 -9.06 -20.19 10.41
N ARG A 186 -9.03 -18.99 9.82
CA ARG A 186 -8.46 -18.73 8.50
C ARG A 186 -7.15 -17.99 8.68
N PHE A 187 -6.05 -18.55 8.16
CA PHE A 187 -4.69 -18.03 8.34
C PHE A 187 -3.99 -17.87 6.99
N PRO A 188 -3.08 -16.89 6.86
CA PRO A 188 -2.25 -16.78 5.67
C PRO A 188 -1.42 -18.06 5.45
N ALA A 189 -1.34 -18.51 4.20
CA ALA A 189 -0.56 -19.71 3.85
C ALA A 189 0.94 -19.49 4.01
N ASN A 190 1.42 -18.26 3.77
CA ASN A 190 2.82 -17.89 3.90
C ASN A 190 3.00 -16.68 4.81
N ARG A 191 4.19 -16.55 5.42
CA ARG A 191 4.57 -15.35 6.17
C ARG A 191 4.72 -14.15 5.23
N PHE A 192 4.39 -12.97 5.70
CA PHE A 192 4.53 -11.74 4.94
C PHE A 192 4.98 -10.58 5.81
N THR A 193 5.59 -9.58 5.16
CA THR A 193 6.12 -8.40 5.83
C THR A 193 5.09 -7.29 5.85
N CYS A 194 4.99 -6.64 7.01
CA CYS A 194 4.15 -5.47 7.23
C CYS A 194 4.98 -4.22 7.47
N VAL A 195 4.45 -3.08 7.03
CA VAL A 195 4.85 -1.76 7.53
C VAL A 195 3.85 -1.35 8.59
N TYR A 196 4.32 -0.95 9.75
CA TYR A 196 3.49 -0.58 10.90
C TYR A 196 4.17 0.46 11.77
N ASP A 197 3.42 0.97 12.72
CA ASP A 197 3.89 1.91 13.73
C ASP A 197 3.11 1.63 15.02
N ASP A 198 3.77 1.70 16.14
CA ASP A 198 3.23 1.39 17.46
C ASP A 198 2.72 2.62 18.24
N GLU A 199 2.82 3.83 17.65
CA GLU A 199 2.20 5.01 18.22
C GLU A 199 0.67 4.92 18.12
N LEU A 200 -0.01 5.37 19.16
CA LEU A 200 -1.47 5.49 19.17
C LEU A 200 -1.88 6.79 19.87
N LEU A 201 -2.31 7.75 19.08
CA LEU A 201 -2.79 9.04 19.59
C LEU A 201 -4.32 9.05 19.70
N PRO A 202 -4.88 9.82 20.65
CA PRO A 202 -6.31 10.03 20.72
C PRO A 202 -6.81 10.81 19.49
N ASN A 203 -7.97 10.43 18.96
CA ASN A 203 -8.62 11.17 17.89
C ASN A 203 -9.29 12.44 18.46
N ARG A 204 -8.64 13.59 18.28
CA ARG A 204 -9.10 14.87 18.89
C ARG A 204 -10.36 15.47 18.22
N GLY A 205 -10.66 15.06 16.98
CA GLY A 205 -11.80 15.57 16.19
C GLY A 205 -13.06 14.73 16.26
N GLY A 206 -13.01 13.58 16.92
CA GLY A 206 -14.16 12.68 17.06
C GLY A 206 -14.93 12.97 18.35
N SER A 207 -15.99 13.76 18.25
CA SER A 207 -17.01 13.79 19.30
C SER A 207 -17.89 12.54 19.14
N GLU A 208 -17.57 11.51 19.89
CA GLU A 208 -18.50 10.68 20.62
C GLU A 208 -17.70 9.56 21.29
N LYS A 209 -17.65 9.66 22.62
CA LYS A 209 -17.22 8.59 23.49
C LYS A 209 -18.07 7.37 23.19
N ASN A 210 -17.49 6.31 22.69
CA ASN A 210 -18.04 5.00 22.86
C ASN A 210 -17.05 4.19 23.72
N ASP A 211 -17.11 4.42 25.03
CA ASP A 211 -16.72 3.43 26.02
C ASP A 211 -17.66 2.24 25.82
N GLY A 212 -17.16 1.14 25.40
CA GLY A 212 -17.95 -0.09 25.33
C GLY A 212 -17.41 -1.12 24.35
N ASP A 213 -16.68 -2.09 24.86
CA ASP A 213 -16.58 -3.44 24.32
C ASP A 213 -17.99 -4.05 24.20
N GLY A 214 -18.66 -3.79 23.09
CA GLY A 214 -20.01 -4.30 22.86
C GLY A 214 -20.16 -4.74 21.41
N ILE A 215 -20.11 -6.06 21.20
CA ILE A 215 -20.65 -6.70 20.01
C ILE A 215 -22.14 -6.39 19.98
N GLN A 216 -22.58 -5.49 19.11
CA GLN A 216 -23.99 -5.32 18.80
C GLN A 216 -24.18 -5.42 17.28
N ASP A 217 -24.94 -6.44 16.87
CA ASP A 217 -25.61 -6.49 15.58
C ASP A 217 -26.68 -5.37 15.57
N GLY A 218 -26.38 -4.26 14.90
CA GLY A 218 -27.29 -3.12 14.77
C GLY A 218 -26.90 -2.24 13.57
N PRO A 219 -27.76 -1.31 13.12
CA PRO A 219 -27.62 -0.60 11.86
C PRO A 219 -26.34 0.22 11.78
N VAL A 220 -25.78 0.28 10.57
CA VAL A 220 -24.53 0.91 10.13
C VAL A 220 -24.07 2.07 11.01
N ARG A 221 -23.10 1.84 11.90
CA ARG A 221 -22.39 2.92 12.59
C ARG A 221 -21.56 3.67 11.55
N LYS A 222 -21.71 5.00 11.50
CA LYS A 222 -20.81 5.87 10.73
C LYS A 222 -19.37 5.53 11.13
N ALA A 223 -18.55 5.13 10.17
CA ALA A 223 -17.14 4.86 10.42
C ALA A 223 -16.50 6.10 11.06
N CYS A 224 -15.83 5.93 12.19
CA CYS A 224 -15.12 7.03 12.83
C CYS A 224 -13.99 7.50 11.90
N ILE A 225 -14.01 8.79 11.53
CA ILE A 225 -12.95 9.38 10.70
C ILE A 225 -11.73 9.60 11.60
N ASN A 226 -10.67 8.88 11.33
CA ASN A 226 -9.41 9.01 12.06
C ASN A 226 -8.53 10.11 11.48
N GLY A 227 -7.94 10.91 12.35
CA GLY A 227 -6.91 11.88 11.98
C GLY A 227 -5.67 11.21 11.39
N SER A 228 -5.02 11.87 10.42
CA SER A 228 -3.82 11.33 9.75
C SER A 228 -2.88 12.47 9.37
N ALA A 229 -1.58 12.23 9.52
CA ALA A 229 -0.51 13.12 9.09
C ALA A 229 0.15 12.60 7.80
N VAL A 230 0.44 13.52 6.87
CA VAL A 230 1.09 13.16 5.59
C VAL A 230 2.47 12.56 5.81
N SER A 231 3.25 13.09 6.76
CA SER A 231 4.58 12.58 7.09
C SER A 231 4.58 11.09 7.41
N VAL A 232 3.59 10.63 8.18
CA VAL A 232 3.49 9.20 8.54
C VAL A 232 2.99 8.38 7.36
N THR A 233 1.88 8.77 6.73
CA THR A 233 1.31 8.00 5.61
C THR A 233 2.28 7.89 4.42
N ALA A 234 3.03 8.96 4.14
CA ALA A 234 4.05 8.97 3.10
C ALA A 234 5.21 8.01 3.41
N ILE A 235 5.73 8.04 4.66
CA ILE A 235 6.81 7.13 5.07
C ILE A 235 6.35 5.68 5.03
N PHE A 236 5.12 5.35 5.39
CA PHE A 236 4.57 4.01 5.18
C PHE A 236 4.65 3.59 3.71
N GLY A 237 4.21 4.46 2.79
CA GLY A 237 4.26 4.20 1.34
C GLY A 237 5.69 4.05 0.80
N MET A 238 6.59 4.96 1.19
CA MET A 238 8.01 4.91 0.83
C MET A 238 8.68 3.64 1.36
N THR A 239 8.36 3.22 2.59
CA THR A 239 8.89 2.00 3.20
C THR A 239 8.42 0.76 2.45
N LEU A 240 7.13 0.66 2.07
CA LEU A 240 6.62 -0.45 1.24
C LEU A 240 7.37 -0.55 -0.08
N SER A 241 7.53 0.56 -0.79
CA SER A 241 8.33 0.60 -2.02
C SER A 241 9.77 0.15 -1.78
N GLY A 242 10.41 0.68 -0.74
CA GLY A 242 11.77 0.33 -0.37
C GLY A 242 11.96 -1.16 -0.07
N LEU A 243 10.98 -1.80 0.59
CA LEU A 243 11.00 -3.26 0.84
C LEU A 243 11.02 -4.07 -0.45
N ILE A 244 10.22 -3.66 -1.45
CA ILE A 244 10.15 -4.35 -2.75
C ILE A 244 11.46 -4.17 -3.52
N ILE A 245 11.95 -2.93 -3.65
CA ILE A 245 13.20 -2.65 -4.36
C ILE A 245 14.38 -3.38 -3.70
N ASN A 246 14.44 -3.40 -2.36
CA ASN A 246 15.48 -4.14 -1.63
C ASN A 246 15.35 -5.66 -1.79
N ASP A 247 14.14 -6.20 -1.94
CA ASP A 247 13.92 -7.62 -2.21
C ASP A 247 14.42 -8.00 -3.60
N ILE A 248 14.15 -7.17 -4.61
CA ILE A 248 14.67 -7.35 -5.97
C ILE A 248 16.19 -7.26 -5.98
N TYR A 249 16.76 -6.24 -5.32
CA TYR A 249 18.20 -6.06 -5.18
C TYR A 249 18.87 -7.31 -4.61
N LYS A 250 18.37 -7.82 -3.48
CA LYS A 250 18.93 -9.01 -2.84
C LYS A 250 18.84 -10.26 -3.72
N LYS A 251 17.70 -10.45 -4.41
CA LYS A 251 17.52 -11.58 -5.31
C LYS A 251 18.47 -11.55 -6.51
N THR A 252 18.73 -10.36 -7.05
CA THR A 252 19.65 -10.18 -8.17
C THR A 252 21.10 -10.51 -7.78
N LEU A 253 21.52 -10.14 -6.56
CA LEU A 253 22.89 -10.39 -6.10
C LEU A 253 23.18 -11.86 -5.72
N ILE A 254 22.15 -12.68 -5.57
CA ILE A 254 22.28 -14.11 -5.19
C ILE A 254 22.31 -15.03 -6.44
N GLN A 255 21.88 -14.50 -7.58
CA GLN A 255 21.95 -15.18 -8.88
C GLN A 255 23.31 -15.01 -9.53
#